data_987a84bb817d7157be4264b82ebf86f5
#
_entry.id   987a84bb817d7157be4264b82ebf86f5
#
_cell.length_a   1.000
_cell.length_b   1.000
_cell.length_c   1.000
_cell.angle_alpha   90.00
_cell.angle_beta   90.00
_cell.angle_gamma   90.00
#
_symmetry.space_group_name_H-M   'P 1'
#
loop_
_entity.id
_entity.type
_entity.pdbx_description
1 polymer ?
#
loop_
_entity_poly.entity_id
_entity_poly.type
_entity_poly.pdbx_seq_one_letter_code
_entity_poly.pdbx_strand_id
1 'polypeptide(L)'
;CVEDFPYYKSVGYGGLPNEEMIVELDAGYMDGNTMVIGAVAGIKDFANPISIAKELSKDTVNCVLVAEGAEKYASKKGFERKTMLTDRAKQHYRKRVKEVREQELKPYDGHDTVGEVALDCAGKIVAGTSTSGLFMKKAGRIGDSPIVGGGFYADSEVGGATATGLGEDLMKGCISYEIVRKMKEGMGPQEACQRTVDELDAKLKKSRGFAGDLSVVAIDKDGNYGCATNIQNFSFVIYRENEEAKVYLANCIDGKTVITAASQEWMDQYMQERMAPISE
;
A
#
# COMPACT_ATOMS: atom_id res chain seq x y z
N CYS A 1 8.87 -11.52 -6.18
CA CYS A 1 7.80 -10.81 -5.49
C CYS A 1 8.09 -9.30 -5.48
N VAL A 2 7.08 -8.47 -5.26
CA VAL A 2 7.22 -6.99 -5.33
C VAL A 2 8.28 -6.48 -4.34
N GLU A 3 8.30 -7.01 -3.13
CA GLU A 3 9.26 -6.62 -2.08
C GLU A 3 10.73 -6.92 -2.43
N ASP A 4 10.98 -7.80 -3.38
CA ASP A 4 12.34 -8.19 -3.79
C ASP A 4 12.85 -7.40 -5.00
N PHE A 5 11.98 -6.63 -5.65
CA PHE A 5 12.30 -5.92 -6.88
C PHE A 5 12.84 -4.50 -6.58
N PRO A 6 14.16 -4.26 -6.76
CA PRO A 6 14.83 -3.06 -6.22
C PRO A 6 14.46 -1.74 -6.91
N TYR A 7 13.67 -1.79 -7.97
CA TYR A 7 13.23 -0.59 -8.70
C TYR A 7 11.86 -0.08 -8.24
N TYR A 8 11.13 -0.82 -7.39
CA TYR A 8 9.96 -0.31 -6.69
C TYR A 8 10.41 0.46 -5.44
N LYS A 9 10.46 1.79 -5.56
CA LYS A 9 11.06 2.71 -4.58
C LYS A 9 10.34 2.76 -3.23
N SER A 10 9.16 2.23 -3.13
CA SER A 10 8.25 2.41 -1.99
C SER A 10 7.93 1.14 -1.22
N VAL A 11 8.59 0.04 -1.60
CA VAL A 11 8.32 -1.28 -1.02
C VAL A 11 9.61 -2.08 -0.90
N GLY A 12 9.83 -2.75 0.22
CA GLY A 12 10.82 -3.79 0.39
C GLY A 12 12.27 -3.38 0.08
N TYR A 13 12.98 -4.25 -0.65
CA TYR A 13 14.38 -4.06 -1.03
C TYR A 13 14.55 -2.92 -2.03
N GLY A 14 15.24 -1.87 -1.65
CA GLY A 14 15.38 -0.65 -2.45
C GLY A 14 14.31 0.40 -2.18
N GLY A 15 13.45 0.18 -1.20
CA GLY A 15 12.54 1.18 -0.68
C GLY A 15 13.25 2.47 -0.28
N LEU A 16 12.63 3.63 -0.52
CA LEU A 16 13.22 4.91 -0.20
C LEU A 16 13.29 5.12 1.32
N PRO A 17 14.41 5.67 1.82
CA PRO A 17 14.66 5.79 3.25
C PRO A 17 13.91 6.96 3.89
N ASN A 18 13.90 6.96 5.21
CA ASN A 18 13.47 8.06 6.06
C ASN A 18 14.48 9.23 6.05
N GLU A 19 14.25 10.28 6.84
CA GLU A 19 15.12 11.47 6.93
C GLU A 19 16.54 11.19 7.42
N GLU A 20 16.77 10.05 8.07
CA GLU A 20 18.07 9.59 8.58
C GLU A 20 18.77 8.61 7.61
N MET A 21 18.29 8.47 6.37
CA MET A 21 18.78 7.51 5.38
C MET A 21 18.64 6.03 5.83
N ILE A 22 17.61 5.71 6.60
CA ILE A 22 17.29 4.36 7.06
C ILE A 22 16.00 3.90 6.38
N VAL A 23 16.01 2.68 5.83
CA VAL A 23 14.78 2.06 5.28
C VAL A 23 14.00 1.42 6.43
N GLU A 24 12.84 1.96 6.72
CA GLU A 24 11.86 1.42 7.65
C GLU A 24 10.67 0.89 6.88
N LEU A 25 10.32 -0.37 7.09
CA LEU A 25 9.27 -1.07 6.36
C LEU A 25 8.07 -1.34 7.25
N ASP A 26 6.90 -1.28 6.63
CA ASP A 26 5.62 -1.57 7.26
C ASP A 26 4.88 -2.60 6.42
N ALA A 27 4.19 -3.56 7.05
CA ALA A 27 3.33 -4.52 6.36
C ALA A 27 2.19 -4.97 7.25
N GLY A 28 1.05 -5.24 6.62
CA GLY A 28 -0.13 -5.80 7.27
C GLY A 28 -0.74 -6.94 6.47
N TYR A 29 -1.32 -7.91 7.18
CA TYR A 29 -1.99 -9.08 6.63
C TYR A 29 -3.28 -9.36 7.40
N MET A 30 -4.35 -9.70 6.70
CA MET A 30 -5.61 -10.15 7.29
C MET A 30 -6.18 -11.33 6.50
N ASP A 31 -6.62 -12.35 7.24
CA ASP A 31 -7.40 -13.48 6.72
C ASP A 31 -8.86 -13.27 7.10
N GLY A 32 -9.70 -12.94 6.10
CA GLY A 32 -11.11 -12.65 6.31
C GLY A 32 -11.97 -13.85 6.67
N ASN A 33 -11.46 -15.08 6.53
CA ASN A 33 -12.18 -16.28 6.93
C ASN A 33 -12.05 -16.56 8.44
N THR A 34 -10.88 -16.30 9.00
CA THR A 34 -10.57 -16.56 10.42
C THR A 34 -10.50 -15.28 11.24
N MET A 35 -10.56 -14.13 10.60
CA MET A 35 -10.42 -12.79 11.19
C MET A 35 -9.07 -12.55 11.88
N VAL A 36 -8.06 -13.40 11.61
CA VAL A 36 -6.72 -13.18 12.15
C VAL A 36 -6.02 -12.06 11.42
N ILE A 37 -5.26 -11.27 12.15
CA ILE A 37 -4.44 -10.18 11.63
C ILE A 37 -2.99 -10.36 12.06
N GLY A 38 -2.08 -9.84 11.26
CA GLY A 38 -0.68 -9.66 11.65
C GLY A 38 -0.14 -8.41 11.02
N ALA A 39 0.63 -7.63 11.78
CA ALA A 39 1.27 -6.44 11.25
C ALA A 39 2.65 -6.19 11.86
N VAL A 40 3.56 -5.69 11.04
CA VAL A 40 4.86 -5.18 11.46
C VAL A 40 5.02 -3.75 10.99
N ALA A 41 5.59 -2.89 11.83
CA ALA A 41 5.78 -1.49 11.50
C ALA A 41 7.16 -0.99 11.93
N GLY A 42 7.79 -0.15 11.10
CA GLY A 42 9.11 0.39 11.33
C GLY A 42 10.20 -0.68 11.45
N ILE A 43 10.01 -1.86 10.84
CA ILE A 43 11.01 -2.93 10.86
C ILE A 43 12.17 -2.58 9.93
N LYS A 44 13.41 -2.88 10.36
CA LYS A 44 14.64 -2.56 9.64
C LYS A 44 15.40 -3.84 9.30
N ASP A 45 16.05 -3.83 8.14
CA ASP A 45 16.98 -4.88 7.71
C ASP A 45 16.39 -6.30 7.71
N PHE A 46 15.12 -6.44 7.33
CA PHE A 46 14.50 -7.73 7.08
C PHE A 46 13.82 -7.76 5.72
N ALA A 47 14.13 -8.80 4.94
CA ALA A 47 13.43 -9.07 3.70
C ALA A 47 11.98 -9.51 3.97
N ASN A 48 11.11 -9.18 3.04
CA ASN A 48 9.71 -9.63 2.97
C ASN A 48 8.87 -9.38 4.25
N PRO A 49 8.69 -8.12 4.69
CA PRO A 49 7.90 -7.78 5.86
C PRO A 49 6.47 -8.32 5.82
N ILE A 50 5.85 -8.48 4.64
CA ILE A 50 4.53 -9.11 4.51
C ILE A 50 4.53 -10.58 4.98
N SER A 51 5.61 -11.31 4.73
CA SER A 51 5.75 -12.70 5.20
C SER A 51 5.89 -12.77 6.71
N ILE A 52 6.55 -11.78 7.33
CA ILE A 52 6.67 -11.66 8.78
C ILE A 52 5.29 -11.33 9.38
N ALA A 53 4.55 -10.40 8.80
CA ALA A 53 3.19 -10.04 9.21
C ALA A 53 2.26 -11.27 9.12
N LYS A 54 2.32 -12.03 8.03
CA LYS A 54 1.56 -13.28 7.86
C LYS A 54 1.94 -14.36 8.89
N GLU A 55 3.22 -14.51 9.20
CA GLU A 55 3.64 -15.46 10.27
C GLU A 55 3.11 -15.01 11.64
N LEU A 56 3.18 -13.70 11.92
CA LEU A 56 2.71 -13.11 13.16
C LEU A 56 1.19 -13.23 13.33
N SER A 57 0.42 -13.29 12.24
CA SER A 57 -1.04 -13.49 12.30
C SER A 57 -1.48 -14.83 12.86
N LYS A 58 -0.56 -15.79 13.03
CA LYS A 58 -0.83 -17.07 13.70
C LYS A 58 -0.90 -16.93 15.21
N ASP A 59 -0.40 -15.84 15.77
CA ASP A 59 -0.47 -15.54 17.19
C ASP A 59 -1.81 -14.86 17.49
N THR A 60 -2.58 -15.37 18.47
CA THR A 60 -3.90 -14.80 18.82
C THR A 60 -3.81 -13.49 19.58
N VAL A 61 -2.68 -13.24 20.23
CA VAL A 61 -2.31 -12.01 20.92
C VAL A 61 -0.91 -11.59 20.49
N ASN A 62 -0.57 -10.33 20.66
CA ASN A 62 0.71 -9.77 20.19
C ASN A 62 0.88 -9.85 18.66
N CYS A 63 -0.20 -9.81 17.91
CA CYS A 63 -0.22 -9.94 16.44
C CYS A 63 0.22 -8.66 15.70
N VAL A 64 0.54 -7.58 16.42
CA VAL A 64 1.10 -6.33 15.87
C VAL A 64 2.37 -6.00 16.64
N LEU A 65 3.51 -5.97 15.95
CA LEU A 65 4.81 -5.65 16.53
C LEU A 65 5.48 -4.52 15.77
N VAL A 66 6.27 -3.71 16.49
CA VAL A 66 6.94 -2.54 15.91
C VAL A 66 8.45 -2.55 16.17
N ALA A 67 9.20 -1.96 15.26
CA ALA A 67 10.63 -1.68 15.36
C ALA A 67 11.42 -2.89 15.93
N GLU A 68 12.22 -2.70 16.96
CA GLU A 68 13.07 -3.73 17.57
C GLU A 68 12.27 -4.98 18.01
N GLY A 69 11.01 -4.81 18.44
CA GLY A 69 10.14 -5.94 18.78
C GLY A 69 9.83 -6.82 17.58
N ALA A 70 9.52 -6.21 16.44
CA ALA A 70 9.31 -6.91 15.18
C ALA A 70 10.60 -7.58 14.68
N GLU A 71 11.75 -6.90 14.78
CA GLU A 71 13.07 -7.44 14.39
C GLU A 71 13.46 -8.68 15.22
N LYS A 72 13.25 -8.63 16.54
CA LYS A 72 13.49 -9.78 17.44
C LYS A 72 12.59 -10.97 17.10
N TYR A 73 11.32 -10.71 16.81
CA TYR A 73 10.38 -11.74 16.37
C TYR A 73 10.82 -12.37 15.05
N ALA A 74 11.13 -11.54 14.04
CA ALA A 74 11.58 -12.00 12.73
C ALA A 74 12.84 -12.85 12.83
N SER A 75 13.84 -12.41 13.60
CA SER A 75 15.07 -13.20 13.85
C SER A 75 14.77 -14.53 14.53
N LYS A 76 13.89 -14.56 15.53
CA LYS A 76 13.50 -15.78 16.24
C LYS A 76 12.78 -16.79 15.32
N LYS A 77 12.03 -16.28 14.33
CA LYS A 77 11.32 -17.10 13.35
C LYS A 77 12.18 -17.50 12.15
N GLY A 78 13.45 -17.07 12.09
CA GLY A 78 14.40 -17.45 11.05
C GLY A 78 14.25 -16.66 9.75
N PHE A 79 13.61 -15.48 9.77
CA PHE A 79 13.57 -14.61 8.60
C PHE A 79 14.94 -14.03 8.29
N GLU A 80 15.22 -13.84 6.99
CA GLU A 80 16.51 -13.34 6.51
C GLU A 80 16.73 -11.88 6.92
N ARG A 81 17.86 -11.63 7.60
CA ARG A 81 18.33 -10.27 7.85
C ARG A 81 19.13 -9.77 6.65
N LYS A 82 18.70 -8.68 6.06
CA LYS A 82 19.26 -8.12 4.84
C LYS A 82 19.14 -6.60 4.85
N THR A 83 20.24 -5.89 4.55
CA THR A 83 20.19 -4.44 4.36
C THR A 83 19.26 -4.09 3.21
N MET A 84 18.23 -3.32 3.51
CA MET A 84 17.19 -2.96 2.54
C MET A 84 17.56 -1.70 1.73
N LEU A 85 18.53 -0.93 2.21
CA LEU A 85 19.02 0.30 1.56
C LEU A 85 19.99 -0.02 0.42
N THR A 86 19.56 0.16 -0.82
CA THR A 86 20.38 0.00 -2.03
C THR A 86 21.17 1.27 -2.35
N ASP A 87 22.22 1.14 -3.18
CA ASP A 87 22.97 2.32 -3.65
C ASP A 87 22.10 3.25 -4.50
N ARG A 88 21.14 2.69 -5.25
CA ARG A 88 20.11 3.47 -5.97
C ARG A 88 19.24 4.29 -5.02
N ALA A 89 18.78 3.72 -3.91
CA ALA A 89 18.00 4.44 -2.91
C ALA A 89 18.83 5.56 -2.25
N LYS A 90 20.13 5.34 -2.00
CA LYS A 90 21.06 6.38 -1.52
C LYS A 90 21.21 7.54 -2.53
N GLN A 91 21.28 7.23 -3.85
CA GLN A 91 21.35 8.26 -4.90
C GLN A 91 20.06 9.11 -4.91
N HIS A 92 18.88 8.48 -4.87
CA HIS A 92 17.62 9.20 -4.74
C HIS A 92 17.58 10.11 -3.51
N TYR A 93 18.03 9.59 -2.36
CA TYR A 93 18.09 10.38 -1.12
C TYR A 93 18.98 11.62 -1.28
N ARG A 94 20.22 11.46 -1.78
CA ARG A 94 21.15 12.56 -1.96
C ARG A 94 20.60 13.63 -2.91
N LYS A 95 20.01 13.19 -4.03
CA LYS A 95 19.36 14.09 -4.98
C LYS A 95 18.22 14.87 -4.30
N ARG A 96 17.35 14.19 -3.56
CA ARG A 96 16.22 14.85 -2.87
C ARG A 96 16.67 15.84 -1.81
N VAL A 97 17.71 15.51 -1.03
CA VAL A 97 18.30 16.45 -0.04
C VAL A 97 18.78 17.73 -0.72
N LYS A 98 19.42 17.60 -1.90
CA LYS A 98 19.84 18.76 -2.70
C LYS A 98 18.64 19.59 -3.17
N GLU A 99 17.64 18.95 -3.79
CA GLU A 99 16.41 19.60 -4.25
C GLU A 99 15.66 20.33 -3.12
N VAL A 100 15.51 19.69 -1.97
CA VAL A 100 14.85 20.29 -0.78
C VAL A 100 15.59 21.55 -0.32
N ARG A 101 16.92 21.53 -0.31
CA ARG A 101 17.74 22.67 0.09
C ARG A 101 17.73 23.80 -0.93
N GLU A 102 17.77 23.48 -2.22
CA GLU A 102 17.86 24.48 -3.29
C GLU A 102 16.52 25.11 -3.67
N GLN A 103 15.42 24.35 -3.53
CA GLN A 103 14.09 24.74 -4.01
C GLN A 103 13.06 24.92 -2.87
N GLU A 104 13.49 24.84 -1.62
CA GLU A 104 12.61 24.91 -0.44
C GLU A 104 11.41 23.93 -0.50
N LEU A 105 11.61 22.78 -1.14
CA LEU A 105 10.57 21.76 -1.28
C LEU A 105 10.31 21.05 0.04
N LYS A 106 9.10 20.54 0.19
CA LYS A 106 8.79 19.64 1.29
C LYS A 106 9.62 18.35 1.16
N PRO A 107 10.20 17.83 2.25
CA PRO A 107 10.99 16.59 2.21
C PRO A 107 10.18 15.40 1.71
N TYR A 108 8.93 15.30 2.16
CA TYR A 108 8.06 14.18 1.85
C TYR A 108 7.54 14.28 0.43
N ASP A 109 7.82 13.25 -0.37
CA ASP A 109 7.34 13.15 -1.72
C ASP A 109 7.11 11.69 -2.09
N GLY A 110 6.01 11.46 -2.82
CA GLY A 110 5.66 10.13 -3.29
C GLY A 110 5.25 9.18 -2.17
N HIS A 111 4.13 8.59 -2.35
CA HIS A 111 3.60 7.52 -1.53
C HIS A 111 3.13 6.46 -2.50
N ASP A 112 3.78 5.34 -2.46
CA ASP A 112 3.31 4.13 -3.12
C ASP A 112 3.31 3.03 -2.07
N THR A 113 2.30 2.23 -2.07
CA THR A 113 2.16 1.02 -1.26
C THR A 113 1.74 -0.08 -2.22
N VAL A 114 2.25 -1.28 -2.08
CA VAL A 114 1.62 -2.41 -2.70
C VAL A 114 0.53 -2.93 -1.77
N GLY A 115 -0.69 -3.04 -2.30
CA GLY A 115 -1.83 -3.66 -1.64
C GLY A 115 -2.41 -4.74 -2.53
N GLU A 116 -2.78 -5.87 -1.93
CA GLU A 116 -3.39 -6.99 -2.61
C GLU A 116 -4.61 -7.48 -1.85
N VAL A 117 -5.67 -7.77 -2.58
CA VAL A 117 -6.83 -8.53 -2.09
C VAL A 117 -6.99 -9.75 -2.97
N ALA A 118 -7.03 -10.93 -2.37
CA ALA A 118 -7.14 -12.18 -3.10
C ALA A 118 -8.33 -13.00 -2.61
N LEU A 119 -9.08 -13.56 -3.55
CA LEU A 119 -10.17 -14.52 -3.33
C LEU A 119 -9.75 -15.86 -3.92
N ASP A 120 -9.76 -16.92 -3.12
CA ASP A 120 -9.46 -18.27 -3.59
C ASP A 120 -10.72 -19.04 -4.01
N CYS A 121 -10.51 -20.23 -4.61
CA CYS A 121 -11.60 -21.11 -5.06
C CYS A 121 -12.45 -21.69 -3.92
N ALA A 122 -12.01 -21.59 -2.66
CA ALA A 122 -12.77 -21.97 -1.48
C ALA A 122 -13.59 -20.81 -0.89
N GLY A 123 -13.60 -19.63 -1.54
CA GLY A 123 -14.30 -18.45 -1.07
C GLY A 123 -13.56 -17.68 0.04
N LYS A 124 -12.29 -18.02 0.29
CA LYS A 124 -11.49 -17.32 1.28
C LYS A 124 -10.91 -16.03 0.71
N ILE A 125 -11.10 -14.93 1.43
CA ILE A 125 -10.55 -13.63 1.09
C ILE A 125 -9.42 -13.27 2.05
N VAL A 126 -8.31 -12.83 1.49
CA VAL A 126 -7.19 -12.25 2.26
C VAL A 126 -6.87 -10.87 1.73
N ALA A 127 -6.40 -9.99 2.61
CA ALA A 127 -5.88 -8.68 2.23
C ALA A 127 -4.50 -8.47 2.86
N GLY A 128 -3.63 -7.80 2.13
CA GLY A 128 -2.29 -7.48 2.62
C GLY A 128 -1.71 -6.25 1.96
N THR A 129 -0.83 -5.57 2.69
CA THR A 129 -0.14 -4.35 2.27
C THR A 129 1.33 -4.39 2.67
N SER A 130 2.18 -3.76 1.88
CA SER A 130 3.61 -3.59 2.17
C SER A 130 4.11 -2.25 1.64
N THR A 131 4.94 -1.55 2.42
CA THR A 131 5.45 -0.22 2.07
C THR A 131 6.76 0.11 2.79
N SER A 132 7.54 1.06 2.24
CA SER A 132 8.56 1.81 2.97
C SER A 132 8.08 3.19 3.46
N GLY A 133 6.80 3.50 3.22
CA GLY A 133 6.17 4.77 3.60
C GLY A 133 6.55 5.94 2.69
N LEU A 134 6.43 7.14 3.21
CA LEU A 134 6.81 8.37 2.50
C LEU A 134 8.32 8.50 2.39
N PHE A 135 8.80 8.98 1.25
CA PHE A 135 10.21 9.32 1.07
C PHE A 135 10.61 10.46 2.03
N MET A 136 11.75 10.30 2.71
CA MET A 136 12.23 11.22 3.75
C MET A 136 11.23 11.46 4.89
N LYS A 137 10.37 10.47 5.17
CA LYS A 137 9.51 10.51 6.36
C LYS A 137 10.35 10.70 7.63
N LYS A 138 9.74 11.22 8.68
CA LYS A 138 10.38 11.22 10.00
C LYS A 138 10.69 9.79 10.45
N ALA A 139 11.82 9.60 11.11
CA ALA A 139 12.16 8.30 11.70
C ALA A 139 11.02 7.82 12.62
N GLY A 140 10.59 6.56 12.42
CA GLY A 140 9.47 5.98 13.15
C GLY A 140 8.07 6.39 12.67
N ARG A 141 7.93 7.19 11.59
CA ARG A 141 6.61 7.48 11.02
C ARG A 141 6.02 6.23 10.39
N ILE A 142 4.78 5.94 10.74
CA ILE A 142 3.96 4.85 10.22
C ILE A 142 2.77 5.45 9.46
N GLY A 143 2.47 4.90 8.27
CA GLY A 143 1.26 5.19 7.50
C GLY A 143 0.11 4.23 7.82
N ASP A 144 -0.83 4.15 6.89
CA ASP A 144 -2.00 3.27 6.95
C ASP A 144 -1.66 1.79 6.77
N SER A 145 -0.57 1.46 6.05
CA SER A 145 -0.31 0.10 5.57
C SER A 145 -0.27 -0.98 6.66
N PRO A 146 0.29 -0.77 7.89
CA PRO A 146 0.22 -1.79 8.93
C PRO A 146 -1.04 -1.69 9.80
N ILE A 147 -1.98 -0.77 9.48
CA ILE A 147 -3.15 -0.49 10.29
C ILE A 147 -4.39 -1.16 9.69
N VAL A 148 -4.90 -2.16 10.39
CA VAL A 148 -6.15 -2.84 10.00
C VAL A 148 -7.32 -1.86 9.95
N GLY A 149 -8.10 -1.92 8.88
CA GLY A 149 -9.18 -0.98 8.60
C GLY A 149 -8.75 0.29 7.88
N GLY A 150 -7.50 0.71 8.03
CA GLY A 150 -6.88 1.81 7.26
C GLY A 150 -6.32 1.30 5.93
N GLY A 151 -5.16 0.64 5.96
CA GLY A 151 -4.48 0.16 4.76
C GLY A 151 -5.10 -1.09 4.14
N PHE A 152 -5.69 -1.96 4.95
CA PHE A 152 -6.26 -3.23 4.51
C PHE A 152 -7.41 -3.69 5.42
N TYR A 153 -8.33 -4.45 4.86
CA TYR A 153 -9.37 -5.16 5.60
C TYR A 153 -9.93 -6.32 4.78
N ALA A 154 -10.29 -7.43 5.42
CA ALA A 154 -10.93 -8.58 4.78
C ALA A 154 -11.98 -9.21 5.69
N ASP A 155 -13.12 -9.59 5.08
CA ASP A 155 -14.20 -10.40 5.65
C ASP A 155 -14.68 -11.33 4.53
N SER A 156 -14.41 -12.64 4.64
CA SER A 156 -14.72 -13.58 3.54
C SER A 156 -16.22 -13.73 3.26
N GLU A 157 -17.07 -13.33 4.18
CA GLU A 157 -18.53 -13.31 3.95
C GLU A 157 -18.97 -12.10 3.10
N VAL A 158 -18.12 -11.10 2.93
CA VAL A 158 -18.44 -9.82 2.29
C VAL A 158 -17.46 -9.49 1.16
N GLY A 159 -16.19 -9.30 1.50
CA GLY A 159 -15.16 -8.85 0.58
C GLY A 159 -13.89 -8.38 1.29
N GLY A 160 -12.99 -7.79 0.53
CA GLY A 160 -11.76 -7.19 1.06
C GLY A 160 -11.40 -5.92 0.31
N ALA A 161 -10.58 -5.08 0.94
CA ALA A 161 -10.08 -3.84 0.35
C ALA A 161 -8.67 -3.51 0.83
N THR A 162 -7.91 -2.83 -0.03
CA THR A 162 -6.63 -2.22 0.32
C THR A 162 -6.55 -0.79 -0.19
N ALA A 163 -5.69 0.01 0.46
CA ALA A 163 -5.55 1.42 0.17
C ALA A 163 -4.09 1.82 -0.01
N THR A 164 -3.86 2.87 -0.80
CA THR A 164 -2.60 3.58 -0.94
C THR A 164 -2.85 5.07 -1.11
N GLY A 165 -1.87 5.89 -0.71
CA GLY A 165 -1.98 7.33 -0.80
C GLY A 165 -1.39 8.04 0.43
N LEU A 166 -1.97 9.15 0.85
CA LEU A 166 -1.54 9.79 2.09
C LEU A 166 -2.08 9.01 3.29
N GLY A 167 -1.22 8.18 3.89
CA GLY A 167 -1.58 7.25 4.96
C GLY A 167 -2.36 7.88 6.12
N GLU A 168 -1.96 9.10 6.52
CA GLU A 168 -2.66 9.86 7.57
C GLU A 168 -4.12 10.18 7.24
N ASP A 169 -4.44 10.33 5.95
CA ASP A 169 -5.82 10.57 5.51
C ASP A 169 -6.61 9.27 5.40
N LEU A 170 -5.99 8.24 4.86
CA LEU A 170 -6.58 6.90 4.75
C LEU A 170 -6.97 6.36 6.15
N MET A 171 -6.09 6.53 7.16
CA MET A 171 -6.38 6.15 8.55
C MET A 171 -7.56 6.90 9.16
N LYS A 172 -7.70 8.21 8.87
CA LYS A 172 -8.82 9.02 9.39
C LYS A 172 -10.17 8.52 8.91
N GLY A 173 -10.21 7.91 7.73
CA GLY A 173 -11.41 7.32 7.16
C GLY A 173 -11.65 5.86 7.53
N CYS A 174 -10.66 5.17 8.14
CA CYS A 174 -10.65 3.70 8.21
C CYS A 174 -11.06 3.10 6.87
N ILE A 175 -10.44 3.59 5.78
CA ILE A 175 -11.00 3.56 4.42
C ILE A 175 -11.27 2.13 3.92
N SER A 176 -10.37 1.18 4.22
CA SER A 176 -10.52 -0.21 3.78
C SER A 176 -11.67 -0.91 4.51
N TYR A 177 -11.83 -0.67 5.81
CA TYR A 177 -12.98 -1.17 6.58
C TYR A 177 -14.30 -0.55 6.09
N GLU A 178 -14.31 0.75 5.84
CA GLU A 178 -15.51 1.47 5.39
C GLU A 178 -16.03 0.95 4.03
N ILE A 179 -15.11 0.59 3.11
CA ILE A 179 -15.48 -0.04 1.83
C ILE A 179 -16.15 -1.38 2.08
N VAL A 180 -15.55 -2.26 2.89
CA VAL A 180 -16.12 -3.58 3.19
C VAL A 180 -17.45 -3.44 3.93
N ARG A 181 -17.58 -2.47 4.86
CA ARG A 181 -18.84 -2.16 5.53
C ARG A 181 -19.94 -1.77 4.55
N LYS A 182 -19.63 -0.91 3.57
CA LYS A 182 -20.61 -0.52 2.52
C LYS A 182 -20.99 -1.71 1.63
N MET A 183 -20.03 -2.58 1.30
CA MET A 183 -20.35 -3.83 0.58
C MET A 183 -21.26 -4.74 1.41
N LYS A 184 -21.08 -4.83 2.72
CA LYS A 184 -21.96 -5.57 3.64
C LYS A 184 -23.38 -4.99 3.68
N GLU A 185 -23.54 -3.71 3.43
CA GLU A 185 -24.84 -3.03 3.31
C GLU A 185 -25.49 -3.17 1.91
N GLY A 186 -24.86 -3.94 1.01
CA GLY A 186 -25.40 -4.30 -0.30
C GLY A 186 -24.89 -3.46 -1.48
N MET A 187 -23.89 -2.58 -1.28
CA MET A 187 -23.24 -1.89 -2.40
C MET A 187 -22.31 -2.84 -3.14
N GLY A 188 -22.26 -2.72 -4.48
CA GLY A 188 -21.20 -3.38 -5.25
C GLY A 188 -19.82 -2.76 -4.95
N PRO A 189 -18.72 -3.50 -5.18
CA PRO A 189 -17.38 -3.03 -4.81
C PRO A 189 -16.98 -1.72 -5.50
N GLN A 190 -17.36 -1.51 -6.77
CA GLN A 190 -17.06 -0.25 -7.48
C GLN A 190 -17.78 0.95 -6.84
N GLU A 191 -19.05 0.80 -6.49
CA GLU A 191 -19.83 1.87 -5.84
C GLU A 191 -19.30 2.13 -4.43
N ALA A 192 -18.99 1.08 -3.66
CA ALA A 192 -18.45 1.18 -2.32
C ALA A 192 -17.09 1.91 -2.30
N CYS A 193 -16.18 1.59 -3.24
CA CYS A 193 -14.90 2.29 -3.40
C CYS A 193 -15.11 3.77 -3.73
N GLN A 194 -15.89 4.06 -4.79
CA GLN A 194 -16.09 5.44 -5.24
C GLN A 194 -16.71 6.30 -4.14
N ARG A 195 -17.78 5.82 -3.53
CA ARG A 195 -18.49 6.57 -2.48
C ARG A 195 -17.61 6.81 -1.24
N THR A 196 -16.80 5.84 -0.85
CA THR A 196 -15.89 5.99 0.30
C THR A 196 -14.81 7.03 0.03
N VAL A 197 -14.20 7.01 -1.16
CA VAL A 197 -13.21 8.02 -1.56
C VAL A 197 -13.83 9.40 -1.61
N ASP A 198 -14.99 9.55 -2.24
CA ASP A 198 -15.69 10.83 -2.38
C ASP A 198 -16.06 11.44 -1.03
N GLU A 199 -16.64 10.64 -0.13
CA GLU A 199 -17.06 11.08 1.21
C GLU A 199 -15.84 11.51 2.06
N LEU A 200 -14.75 10.76 2.00
CA LEU A 200 -13.53 11.10 2.76
C LEU A 200 -12.86 12.35 2.17
N ASP A 201 -12.70 12.42 0.85
CA ASP A 201 -12.13 13.58 0.15
C ASP A 201 -12.90 14.86 0.48
N ALA A 202 -14.23 14.83 0.35
CA ALA A 202 -15.09 15.96 0.66
C ALA A 202 -15.00 16.38 2.14
N LYS A 203 -14.97 15.40 3.05
CA LYS A 203 -14.84 15.65 4.49
C LYS A 203 -13.50 16.30 4.84
N LEU A 204 -12.41 15.83 4.25
CA LEU A 204 -11.07 16.39 4.46
C LEU A 204 -10.95 17.78 3.87
N LYS A 205 -11.43 18.01 2.65
CA LYS A 205 -11.48 19.34 2.03
C LYS A 205 -12.31 20.34 2.85
N LYS A 206 -13.45 19.91 3.36
CA LYS A 206 -14.30 20.75 4.23
C LYS A 206 -13.60 21.10 5.55
N SER A 207 -12.86 20.16 6.15
CA SER A 207 -12.27 20.35 7.49
C SER A 207 -10.97 21.14 7.50
N ARG A 208 -10.17 21.05 6.41
CA ARG A 208 -8.81 21.64 6.38
C ARG A 208 -8.40 22.26 5.03
N GLY A 209 -9.32 22.33 4.06
CA GLY A 209 -9.09 22.95 2.74
C GLY A 209 -8.51 22.02 1.67
N PHE A 210 -8.01 20.84 2.02
CA PHE A 210 -7.43 19.88 1.08
C PHE A 210 -7.61 18.43 1.54
N ALA A 211 -7.50 17.50 0.60
CA ALA A 211 -7.31 16.07 0.85
C ALA A 211 -5.98 15.64 0.25
N GLY A 212 -5.32 14.67 0.86
CA GLY A 212 -4.20 13.96 0.24
C GLY A 212 -4.69 12.98 -0.82
N ASP A 213 -3.74 12.24 -1.40
CA ASP A 213 -4.04 11.21 -2.37
C ASP A 213 -4.73 10.02 -1.69
N LEU A 214 -5.81 9.57 -2.31
CA LEU A 214 -6.63 8.45 -1.85
C LEU A 214 -6.84 7.51 -3.04
N SER A 215 -6.34 6.28 -2.96
CA SER A 215 -6.54 5.25 -3.98
C SER A 215 -6.83 3.92 -3.31
N VAL A 216 -7.83 3.21 -3.80
CA VAL A 216 -8.32 1.97 -3.21
C VAL A 216 -8.66 0.94 -4.27
N VAL A 217 -8.49 -0.33 -3.90
CA VAL A 217 -9.02 -1.48 -4.67
C VAL A 217 -9.78 -2.39 -3.72
N ALA A 218 -10.81 -3.04 -4.24
CA ALA A 218 -11.62 -3.99 -3.48
C ALA A 218 -12.10 -5.13 -4.35
N ILE A 219 -12.39 -6.27 -3.71
CA ILE A 219 -13.06 -7.42 -4.32
C ILE A 219 -14.17 -7.87 -3.37
N ASP A 220 -15.33 -8.26 -3.91
CA ASP A 220 -16.38 -8.90 -3.12
C ASP A 220 -16.23 -10.45 -3.10
N LYS A 221 -17.05 -11.11 -2.31
CA LYS A 221 -17.08 -12.57 -2.19
C LYS A 221 -17.43 -13.32 -3.48
N ASP A 222 -18.01 -12.63 -4.45
CA ASP A 222 -18.43 -13.18 -5.74
C ASP A 222 -17.40 -12.90 -6.86
N GLY A 223 -16.26 -12.26 -6.52
CA GLY A 223 -15.15 -11.98 -7.43
C GLY A 223 -15.36 -10.73 -8.29
N ASN A 224 -16.36 -9.90 -8.00
CA ASN A 224 -16.45 -8.58 -8.60
C ASN A 224 -15.45 -7.64 -7.94
N TYR A 225 -14.87 -6.72 -8.70
CA TYR A 225 -13.87 -5.78 -8.19
C TYR A 225 -14.34 -4.34 -8.29
N GLY A 226 -13.71 -3.49 -7.51
CA GLY A 226 -13.87 -2.05 -7.54
C GLY A 226 -12.54 -1.33 -7.35
N CYS A 227 -12.45 -0.13 -7.92
CA CYS A 227 -11.30 0.75 -7.77
C CYS A 227 -11.80 2.19 -7.74
N ALA A 228 -11.25 3.01 -6.84
CA ALA A 228 -11.50 4.44 -6.84
C ALA A 228 -10.25 5.22 -6.45
N THR A 229 -10.15 6.44 -6.98
CA THR A 229 -9.02 7.33 -6.71
C THR A 229 -9.45 8.80 -6.86
N ASN A 230 -8.80 9.68 -6.11
CA ASN A 230 -8.92 11.13 -6.29
C ASN A 230 -7.76 11.76 -7.07
N ILE A 231 -6.85 10.93 -7.63
CA ILE A 231 -5.70 11.37 -8.41
C ILE A 231 -5.73 10.86 -9.86
N GLN A 232 -4.70 11.22 -10.62
CA GLN A 232 -4.44 10.71 -11.97
C GLN A 232 -3.44 9.55 -11.93
N ASN A 233 -3.54 8.65 -12.92
CA ASN A 233 -2.57 7.58 -13.16
C ASN A 233 -2.36 6.59 -12.00
N PHE A 234 -3.39 6.33 -11.19
CA PHE A 234 -3.33 5.22 -10.26
C PHE A 234 -3.38 3.91 -11.04
N SER A 235 -2.34 3.08 -10.93
CA SER A 235 -2.25 1.80 -11.62
C SER A 235 -2.58 0.63 -10.70
N PHE A 236 -3.36 -0.33 -11.21
CA PHE A 236 -3.66 -1.56 -10.49
C PHE A 236 -3.74 -2.75 -11.45
N VAL A 237 -3.64 -3.95 -10.90
CA VAL A 237 -3.61 -5.19 -11.67
C VAL A 237 -4.78 -6.08 -11.25
N ILE A 238 -5.41 -6.71 -12.23
CA ILE A 238 -6.39 -7.77 -12.00
C ILE A 238 -5.82 -9.05 -12.61
N TYR A 239 -5.83 -10.10 -11.79
CA TYR A 239 -5.52 -11.46 -12.22
C TYR A 239 -6.70 -12.36 -11.89
N ARG A 240 -7.06 -13.23 -12.83
CA ARG A 240 -8.01 -14.33 -12.63
C ARG A 240 -7.35 -15.63 -13.07
N GLU A 241 -7.71 -16.71 -12.42
CA GLU A 241 -7.21 -18.04 -12.79
C GLU A 241 -7.49 -18.33 -14.26
N ASN A 242 -6.46 -18.84 -14.96
CA ASN A 242 -6.47 -19.12 -16.40
C ASN A 242 -6.61 -17.87 -17.32
N GLU A 243 -6.43 -16.66 -16.81
CA GLU A 243 -6.34 -15.44 -17.61
C GLU A 243 -4.94 -14.81 -17.46
N GLU A 244 -4.54 -13.99 -18.43
CA GLU A 244 -3.36 -13.14 -18.29
C GLU A 244 -3.66 -11.98 -17.31
N ALA A 245 -2.66 -11.61 -16.53
CA ALA A 245 -2.76 -10.43 -15.65
C ALA A 245 -2.97 -9.17 -16.49
N LYS A 246 -3.97 -8.36 -16.14
CA LYS A 246 -4.31 -7.12 -16.86
C LYS A 246 -4.00 -5.92 -16.00
N VAL A 247 -3.25 -4.98 -16.55
CA VAL A 247 -2.93 -3.70 -15.91
C VAL A 247 -3.98 -2.66 -16.30
N TYR A 248 -4.46 -1.93 -15.33
CA TYR A 248 -5.43 -0.85 -15.50
C TYR A 248 -4.90 0.45 -14.92
N LEU A 249 -5.38 1.56 -15.48
CA LEU A 249 -5.17 2.92 -15.02
C LEU A 249 -6.48 3.51 -14.56
N ALA A 250 -6.50 4.03 -13.36
CA ALA A 250 -7.63 4.75 -12.80
C ALA A 250 -7.28 6.25 -12.70
N ASN A 251 -8.17 7.09 -13.21
CA ASN A 251 -8.03 8.53 -13.26
C ASN A 251 -9.24 9.20 -12.65
N CYS A 252 -9.05 10.19 -11.78
CA CYS A 252 -10.15 11.02 -11.31
C CYS A 252 -10.48 12.09 -12.37
N ILE A 253 -11.63 11.95 -13.03
CA ILE A 253 -12.12 12.91 -14.03
C ILE A 253 -13.46 13.44 -13.53
N ASP A 254 -13.55 14.75 -13.32
CA ASP A 254 -14.76 15.42 -12.79
C ASP A 254 -15.32 14.76 -11.51
N GLY A 255 -14.43 14.35 -10.62
CA GLY A 255 -14.77 13.69 -9.35
C GLY A 255 -15.18 12.23 -9.47
N LYS A 256 -15.05 11.61 -10.64
CA LYS A 256 -15.36 10.18 -10.86
C LYS A 256 -14.11 9.42 -11.28
N THR A 257 -13.96 8.22 -10.77
CA THR A 257 -12.91 7.33 -11.22
C THR A 257 -13.25 6.70 -12.56
N VAL A 258 -12.43 6.99 -13.57
CA VAL A 258 -12.50 6.38 -14.89
C VAL A 258 -11.36 5.37 -15.02
N ILE A 259 -11.73 4.12 -15.34
CA ILE A 259 -10.79 3.00 -15.44
C ILE A 259 -10.57 2.65 -16.91
N THR A 260 -9.32 2.57 -17.34
CA THR A 260 -8.92 2.15 -18.68
C THR A 260 -7.83 1.09 -18.62
N ALA A 261 -7.80 0.16 -19.58
CA ALA A 261 -6.69 -0.78 -19.68
C ALA A 261 -5.41 -0.04 -20.06
N ALA A 262 -4.30 -0.37 -19.41
CA ALA A 262 -2.99 0.17 -19.77
C ALA A 262 -2.55 -0.41 -21.14
N SER A 263 -2.00 0.45 -22.00
CA SER A 263 -1.40 -0.01 -23.25
C SER A 263 -0.02 -0.64 -22.99
N GLN A 264 0.45 -1.47 -23.92
CA GLN A 264 1.81 -2.03 -23.84
C GLN A 264 2.86 -0.90 -23.84
N GLU A 265 2.66 0.12 -24.65
CA GLU A 265 3.55 1.29 -24.69
C GLU A 265 3.65 1.99 -23.32
N TRP A 266 2.53 2.17 -22.63
CA TRP A 266 2.53 2.74 -21.29
C TRP A 266 3.31 1.86 -20.30
N MET A 267 3.11 0.55 -20.34
CA MET A 267 3.82 -0.40 -19.45
C MET A 267 5.33 -0.40 -19.72
N ASP A 268 5.74 -0.36 -20.97
CA ASP A 268 7.15 -0.32 -21.37
C ASP A 268 7.81 1.00 -20.91
N GLN A 269 7.14 2.12 -21.12
CA GLN A 269 7.60 3.44 -20.66
C GLN A 269 7.70 3.50 -19.13
N TYR A 270 6.69 3.01 -18.42
CA TYR A 270 6.68 2.95 -16.96
C TYR A 270 7.87 2.16 -16.39
N MET A 271 8.17 1.01 -16.98
CA MET A 271 9.33 0.20 -16.58
C MET A 271 10.65 0.88 -16.94
N GLN A 272 10.75 1.47 -18.12
CA GLN A 272 11.93 2.20 -18.56
C GLN A 272 12.25 3.37 -17.62
N GLU A 273 11.26 4.17 -17.25
CA GLU A 273 11.42 5.30 -16.32
C GLU A 273 11.86 4.82 -14.92
N ARG A 274 11.26 3.74 -14.41
CA ARG A 274 11.64 3.17 -13.11
C ARG A 274 13.06 2.63 -13.07
N MET A 275 13.52 2.06 -14.18
CA MET A 275 14.86 1.47 -14.30
C MET A 275 15.92 2.46 -14.80
N ALA A 276 15.52 3.64 -15.28
CA ALA A 276 16.44 4.65 -15.79
C ALA A 276 17.51 5.03 -14.74
N PRO A 277 18.76 5.32 -15.18
CA PRO A 277 19.78 5.85 -14.30
C PRO A 277 19.30 7.13 -13.61
N ILE A 278 19.70 7.33 -12.36
CA ILE A 278 19.39 8.56 -11.63
C ILE A 278 20.37 9.63 -12.10
N SER A 279 19.84 10.65 -12.75
CA SER A 279 20.66 11.83 -13.09
C SER A 279 21.05 12.58 -11.81
N GLU A 280 22.33 12.93 -11.71
CA GLU A 280 22.89 13.73 -10.61
C GLU A 280 22.30 15.14 -10.54
#